data_bcbb530ebb4c8ab05344da9b345b1479
#
_entry.id   bcbb530ebb4c8ab05344da9b345b1479
#
_cell.length_a   1.000
_cell.length_b   1.000
_cell.length_c   1.000
_cell.angle_alpha   90.00
_cell.angle_beta   90.00
_cell.angle_gamma   90.00
#
_symmetry.space_group_name_H-M   'P 1'
#
loop_
_entity.id
_entity.type
_entity.pdbx_description
1 polymer ?
#
loop_
_entity_poly.entity_id
_entity_poly.type
_entity_poly.pdbx_seq_one_letter_code
_entity_poly.pdbx_strand_id
1 'polypeptide(L)'
;MIGTGLAKEIKAIPGGDNLELCYSCGTCTSKCMIQQKLDPEYNPRRLLRMVMMEMREESYANPTTWLCSSCDLCYPACPQKIHISGVITAVKKVAVQNAQKTPLHTAVVDQQTCVACGLCVEVCPYEAITIETRKLPYRGSIAVAVVNAGLCMACGACGAACRSNSISIPADYSDENVVENIWNWLNPEGALN
;
A
#
# COMPACT_ATOMS: atom_id res chain seq x y z
N MET A 1 -19.35 -3.79 27.57
CA MET A 1 -18.48 -4.59 26.69
C MET A 1 -17.39 -3.64 26.22
N ILE A 2 -16.19 -3.81 26.75
CA ILE A 2 -15.02 -3.05 26.29
C ILE A 2 -14.64 -3.72 24.97
N GLY A 3 -15.16 -3.20 23.86
CA GLY A 3 -14.80 -3.67 22.55
C GLY A 3 -13.28 -3.60 22.36
N THR A 4 -12.72 -4.55 21.67
CA THR A 4 -11.37 -4.46 21.13
C THR A 4 -11.36 -3.29 20.17
N GLY A 5 -11.05 -2.07 20.68
CA GLY A 5 -11.12 -0.85 19.88
C GLY A 5 -10.08 -0.87 18.76
N LEU A 6 -10.39 -0.23 17.63
CA LEU A 6 -9.51 -0.08 16.48
C LEU A 6 -8.12 0.45 16.89
N ALA A 7 -8.09 1.48 17.72
CA ALA A 7 -6.85 2.06 18.22
C ALA A 7 -6.00 1.03 18.98
N LYS A 8 -6.62 0.11 19.74
CA LYS A 8 -5.90 -0.94 20.47
C LYS A 8 -5.35 -2.00 19.53
N GLU A 9 -6.10 -2.40 18.51
CA GLU A 9 -5.63 -3.33 17.47
C GLU A 9 -4.42 -2.77 16.74
N ILE A 10 -4.48 -1.50 16.36
CA ILE A 10 -3.39 -0.81 15.66
C ILE A 10 -2.14 -0.72 16.54
N LYS A 11 -2.29 -0.39 17.83
CA LYS A 11 -1.16 -0.35 18.79
C LYS A 11 -0.50 -1.70 19.02
N ALA A 12 -1.20 -2.80 18.80
CA ALA A 12 -0.64 -4.14 18.89
C ALA A 12 0.27 -4.50 17.70
N ILE A 13 0.23 -3.70 16.64
CA ILE A 13 1.06 -3.89 15.44
C ILE A 13 2.32 -3.02 15.55
N PRO A 14 3.51 -3.56 15.27
CA PRO A 14 4.74 -2.77 15.27
C PRO A 14 4.61 -1.52 14.38
N GLY A 15 4.95 -0.36 14.94
CA GLY A 15 4.82 0.94 14.27
C GLY A 15 3.49 1.67 14.54
N GLY A 16 2.50 1.01 15.18
CA GLY A 16 1.23 1.62 15.60
C GLY A 16 1.27 2.32 16.97
N ASP A 17 2.47 2.40 17.58
CA ASP A 17 2.66 2.91 18.92
C ASP A 17 2.39 4.41 19.05
N ASN A 18 2.07 4.85 20.27
CA ASN A 18 1.95 6.26 20.65
C ASN A 18 0.87 7.06 19.87
N LEU A 19 -0.04 6.39 19.19
CA LEU A 19 -1.12 7.03 18.44
C LEU A 19 -1.92 8.02 19.29
N GLU A 20 -2.18 7.70 20.55
CA GLU A 20 -2.92 8.52 21.51
C GLU A 20 -2.24 9.85 21.85
N LEU A 21 -0.93 9.99 21.63
CA LEU A 21 -0.22 11.24 21.87
C LEU A 21 -0.50 12.30 20.80
N CYS A 22 -1.28 11.96 19.76
CA CYS A 22 -1.59 12.88 18.69
C CYS A 22 -2.57 13.97 19.12
N TYR A 23 -2.10 15.21 19.20
CA TYR A 23 -2.95 16.37 19.45
C TYR A 23 -3.34 17.14 18.18
N SER A 24 -3.27 16.49 17.04
CA SER A 24 -3.81 16.98 15.77
C SER A 24 -3.23 18.31 15.27
N CYS A 25 -1.95 18.59 15.51
CA CYS A 25 -1.28 19.85 15.11
C CYS A 25 -1.16 20.04 13.57
N GLY A 26 -1.21 18.97 12.78
CA GLY A 26 -1.18 19.03 11.31
C GLY A 26 0.20 19.06 10.67
N THR A 27 1.29 19.08 11.44
CA THR A 27 2.66 19.15 10.90
C THR A 27 2.98 17.97 9.95
N CYS A 28 2.48 16.78 10.26
CA CYS A 28 2.63 15.61 9.39
C CYS A 28 1.97 15.80 8.02
N THR A 29 0.82 16.45 7.97
CA THR A 29 0.09 16.74 6.73
C THR A 29 0.84 17.78 5.90
N SER A 30 1.33 18.87 6.52
CA SER A 30 2.07 19.93 5.80
C SER A 30 3.43 19.44 5.24
N LYS A 31 4.00 18.38 5.77
CA LYS A 31 5.26 17.78 5.29
C LYS A 31 5.06 16.63 4.30
N CYS A 32 3.82 16.22 4.07
CA CYS A 32 3.53 15.08 3.21
C CYS A 32 3.57 15.46 1.73
N MET A 33 4.44 14.81 0.97
CA MET A 33 4.53 15.03 -0.47
C MET A 33 3.29 14.54 -1.23
N ILE A 34 2.67 13.45 -0.76
CA ILE A 34 1.46 12.91 -1.39
C ILE A 34 0.34 13.95 -1.30
N GLN A 35 0.11 14.51 -0.12
CA GLN A 35 -0.90 15.55 0.08
C GLN A 35 -0.64 16.80 -0.78
N GLN A 36 0.63 17.18 -0.93
CA GLN A 36 0.98 18.41 -1.66
C GLN A 36 0.97 18.24 -3.18
N LYS A 37 1.25 17.04 -3.69
CA LYS A 37 1.54 16.82 -5.12
C LYS A 37 0.60 15.88 -5.82
N LEU A 38 -0.01 14.92 -5.11
CA LEU A 38 -0.80 13.85 -5.73
C LEU A 38 -2.28 13.94 -5.36
N ASP A 39 -2.60 14.04 -4.08
CA ASP A 39 -3.98 13.98 -3.61
C ASP A 39 -4.19 14.96 -2.44
N PRO A 40 -4.89 16.09 -2.67
CA PRO A 40 -5.22 17.07 -1.63
C PRO A 40 -6.08 16.50 -0.48
N GLU A 41 -6.87 15.44 -0.74
CA GLU A 41 -7.69 14.75 0.26
C GLU A 41 -6.85 13.84 1.18
N TYR A 42 -5.63 13.50 0.77
CA TYR A 42 -4.70 12.73 1.58
C TYR A 42 -4.34 13.48 2.86
N ASN A 43 -4.72 12.95 4.02
CA ASN A 43 -4.56 13.66 5.27
C ASN A 43 -4.22 12.73 6.45
N PRO A 44 -2.94 12.53 6.77
CA PRO A 44 -2.51 11.69 7.88
C PRO A 44 -3.13 12.07 9.22
N ARG A 45 -3.21 13.36 9.54
CA ARG A 45 -3.83 13.87 10.76
C ARG A 45 -5.29 13.44 10.90
N ARG A 46 -6.05 13.52 9.79
CA ARG A 46 -7.46 13.13 9.77
C ARG A 46 -7.59 11.63 10.01
N LEU A 47 -6.77 10.81 9.36
CA LEU A 47 -6.78 9.36 9.55
C LEU A 47 -6.48 8.97 11.01
N LEU A 48 -5.42 9.52 11.62
CA LEU A 48 -5.10 9.26 13.02
C LEU A 48 -6.29 9.59 13.94
N ARG A 49 -6.96 10.71 13.66
CA ARG A 49 -8.13 11.12 14.43
C ARG A 49 -9.31 10.17 14.27
N MET A 50 -9.58 9.71 13.05
CA MET A 50 -10.63 8.73 12.77
C MET A 50 -10.38 7.42 13.53
N VAL A 51 -9.14 6.95 13.54
CA VAL A 51 -8.73 5.75 14.30
C VAL A 51 -8.97 5.93 15.81
N MET A 52 -8.59 7.08 16.36
CA MET A 52 -8.81 7.37 17.80
C MET A 52 -10.30 7.48 18.16
N MET A 53 -11.13 7.87 17.21
CA MET A 53 -12.59 7.94 17.36
C MET A 53 -13.29 6.61 17.03
N GLU A 54 -12.54 5.53 16.84
CA GLU A 54 -13.05 4.19 16.52
C GLU A 54 -13.89 4.13 15.22
N MET A 55 -13.67 5.07 14.29
CA MET A 55 -14.33 5.15 12.99
C MET A 55 -13.67 4.14 12.03
N ARG A 56 -13.99 2.88 12.19
CA ARG A 56 -13.33 1.75 11.52
C ARG A 56 -13.51 1.78 10.01
N GLU A 57 -14.77 1.81 9.57
CA GLU A 57 -15.10 1.75 8.14
C GLU A 57 -14.56 2.97 7.38
N GLU A 58 -14.70 4.16 7.97
CA GLU A 58 -14.22 5.40 7.39
C GLU A 58 -12.68 5.44 7.33
N SER A 59 -12.01 4.87 8.33
CA SER A 59 -10.55 4.75 8.34
C SER A 59 -10.07 3.84 7.22
N TYR A 60 -10.77 2.73 6.97
CA TYR A 60 -10.42 1.79 5.91
C TYR A 60 -10.73 2.32 4.51
N ALA A 61 -11.84 3.05 4.35
CA ALA A 61 -12.23 3.66 3.08
C ALA A 61 -11.37 4.88 2.72
N ASN A 62 -10.62 5.45 3.68
CA ASN A 62 -9.87 6.67 3.47
C ASN A 62 -8.67 6.45 2.54
N PRO A 63 -8.48 7.28 1.49
CA PRO A 63 -7.33 7.19 0.58
C PRO A 63 -5.98 7.21 1.32
N THR A 64 -5.89 7.93 2.43
CA THR A 64 -4.67 8.03 3.24
C THR A 64 -4.16 6.66 3.71
N THR A 65 -5.06 5.73 3.99
CA THR A 65 -4.71 4.36 4.40
C THR A 65 -3.95 3.60 3.31
N TRP A 66 -4.25 3.87 2.05
CA TRP A 66 -3.74 3.09 0.92
C TRP A 66 -2.58 3.76 0.19
N LEU A 67 -2.55 5.09 0.11
CA LEU A 67 -1.59 5.85 -0.70
C LEU A 67 -0.26 6.16 0.01
N CYS A 68 -0.11 5.82 1.31
CA CYS A 68 1.12 6.10 2.04
C CYS A 68 2.31 5.31 1.47
N SER A 69 3.32 6.02 0.98
CA SER A 69 4.56 5.43 0.45
C SER A 69 5.61 5.10 1.52
N SER A 70 5.30 5.29 2.80
CA SER A 70 6.21 5.04 3.94
C SER A 70 7.56 5.76 3.83
N CYS A 71 7.59 6.97 3.25
CA CYS A 71 8.80 7.77 3.08
C CYS A 71 9.35 8.40 4.36
N ASP A 72 8.63 8.30 5.47
CA ASP A 72 8.95 8.77 6.83
C ASP A 72 9.24 10.27 7.02
N LEU A 73 9.00 11.12 6.04
CA LEU A 73 9.18 12.58 6.17
C LEU A 73 8.30 13.20 7.27
N CYS A 74 7.20 12.56 7.62
CA CYS A 74 6.30 13.00 8.69
C CYS A 74 6.81 12.64 10.10
N TYR A 75 7.69 11.63 10.24
CA TYR A 75 8.18 11.16 11.53
C TYR A 75 9.06 12.22 12.25
N PRO A 76 10.16 12.72 11.65
CA PRO A 76 10.98 13.74 12.28
C PRO A 76 10.24 15.07 12.49
N ALA A 77 9.18 15.31 11.71
CA ALA A 77 8.36 16.51 11.83
C ALA A 77 7.34 16.45 12.99
N CYS A 78 7.07 15.26 13.52
CA CYS A 78 6.09 15.09 14.59
C CYS A 78 6.66 15.49 15.94
N PRO A 79 6.08 16.51 16.65
CA PRO A 79 6.57 16.93 17.94
C PRO A 79 6.39 15.86 19.04
N GLN A 80 5.43 14.95 18.86
CA GLN A 80 5.19 13.79 19.74
C GLN A 80 5.96 12.54 19.34
N LYS A 81 6.81 12.62 18.29
CA LYS A 81 7.59 11.50 17.78
C LYS A 81 6.74 10.25 17.47
N ILE A 82 5.52 10.46 17.00
CA ILE A 82 4.67 9.38 16.51
C ILE A 82 5.19 8.92 15.16
N HIS A 83 5.37 7.63 14.98
CA HIS A 83 5.75 7.04 13.69
C HIS A 83 4.51 6.94 12.77
N ILE A 84 4.13 8.06 12.17
CA ILE A 84 2.86 8.25 11.47
C ILE A 84 2.70 7.29 10.30
N SER A 85 3.74 7.07 9.51
CA SER A 85 3.76 6.08 8.43
C SER A 85 3.58 4.66 8.95
N GLY A 86 4.18 4.34 10.11
CA GLY A 86 3.98 3.07 10.80
C GLY A 86 2.52 2.89 11.26
N VAL A 87 1.91 3.93 11.84
CA VAL A 87 0.47 3.91 12.19
C VAL A 87 -0.39 3.68 10.95
N ILE A 88 -0.13 4.37 9.84
CA ILE A 88 -0.88 4.19 8.59
C ILE A 88 -0.71 2.76 8.07
N THR A 89 0.50 2.22 8.11
CA THR A 89 0.78 0.83 7.73
C THR A 89 0.06 -0.17 8.64
N ALA A 90 -0.02 0.11 9.93
CA ALA A 90 -0.78 -0.73 10.88
C ALA A 90 -2.29 -0.69 10.57
N VAL A 91 -2.86 0.50 10.28
CA VAL A 91 -4.26 0.62 9.83
C VAL A 91 -4.51 -0.20 8.57
N LYS A 92 -3.61 -0.11 7.59
CA LYS A 92 -3.66 -0.88 6.34
C LYS A 92 -3.64 -2.40 6.60
N LYS A 93 -2.76 -2.87 7.49
CA LYS A 93 -2.69 -4.29 7.87
C LYS A 93 -4.00 -4.77 8.49
N VAL A 94 -4.57 -4.00 9.44
CA VAL A 94 -5.86 -4.34 10.06
C VAL A 94 -6.99 -4.31 9.05
N ALA A 95 -7.03 -3.34 8.13
CA ALA A 95 -8.02 -3.27 7.07
C ALA A 95 -7.99 -4.54 6.19
N VAL A 96 -6.80 -4.98 5.78
CA VAL A 96 -6.63 -6.21 4.99
C VAL A 96 -7.06 -7.46 5.75
N GLN A 97 -6.74 -7.56 7.04
CA GLN A 97 -7.20 -8.66 7.89
C GLN A 97 -8.73 -8.71 8.00
N ASN A 98 -9.40 -7.57 7.92
CA ASN A 98 -10.86 -7.46 7.88
C ASN A 98 -11.45 -7.55 6.46
N ALA A 99 -10.71 -8.16 5.52
CA ALA A 99 -11.11 -8.41 4.14
C ALA A 99 -11.49 -7.15 3.33
N GLN A 100 -10.99 -5.98 3.71
CA GLN A 100 -11.15 -4.77 2.92
C GLN A 100 -10.31 -4.87 1.63
N LYS A 101 -10.96 -4.59 0.51
CA LYS A 101 -10.28 -4.56 -0.79
C LYS A 101 -9.49 -3.26 -0.92
N THR A 102 -8.23 -3.39 -1.32
CA THR A 102 -7.44 -2.22 -1.68
C THR A 102 -8.04 -1.55 -2.94
N PRO A 103 -8.15 -0.23 -2.97
CA PRO A 103 -8.54 0.49 -4.19
C PRO A 103 -7.38 0.57 -5.21
N LEU A 104 -6.17 0.17 -4.81
CA LEU A 104 -5.00 0.20 -5.67
C LEU A 104 -4.95 -1.02 -6.58
N HIS A 105 -4.52 -0.82 -7.81
CA HIS A 105 -4.09 -1.93 -8.67
C HIS A 105 -2.88 -2.62 -8.05
N THR A 106 -2.89 -3.95 -8.02
CA THR A 106 -1.82 -4.74 -7.41
C THR A 106 -1.21 -5.67 -8.43
N ALA A 107 0.03 -6.09 -8.20
CA ALA A 107 0.67 -7.10 -9.03
C ALA A 107 -0.15 -8.41 -8.99
N VAL A 108 -0.28 -9.04 -10.14
CA VAL A 108 -0.98 -10.32 -10.30
C VAL A 108 0.04 -11.37 -10.73
N VAL A 109 0.02 -12.52 -10.05
CA VAL A 109 0.90 -13.66 -10.38
C VAL A 109 0.11 -14.69 -11.15
N ASP A 110 0.58 -15.02 -12.36
CA ASP A 110 0.13 -16.22 -13.05
C ASP A 110 0.76 -17.45 -12.40
N GLN A 111 -0.05 -18.13 -11.60
CA GLN A 111 0.39 -19.30 -10.84
C GLN A 111 0.69 -20.52 -11.76
N GLN A 112 0.22 -20.53 -13.01
CA GLN A 112 0.49 -21.61 -13.95
C GLN A 112 1.91 -21.55 -14.52
N THR A 113 2.46 -20.35 -14.67
CA THR A 113 3.82 -20.12 -15.20
C THR A 113 4.85 -19.87 -14.11
N CYS A 114 4.43 -19.58 -12.89
CA CYS A 114 5.30 -19.29 -11.76
C CYS A 114 6.19 -20.49 -11.40
N VAL A 115 7.50 -20.28 -11.31
CA VAL A 115 8.52 -21.28 -10.95
C VAL A 115 8.99 -21.19 -9.50
N ALA A 116 8.37 -20.37 -8.68
CA ALA A 116 8.69 -20.18 -7.27
C ALA A 116 10.18 -19.84 -6.97
N CYS A 117 10.86 -19.14 -7.86
CA CYS A 117 12.29 -18.82 -7.69
C CYS A 117 12.62 -17.84 -6.54
N GLY A 118 11.63 -17.17 -5.98
CA GLY A 118 11.78 -16.26 -4.83
C GLY A 118 12.26 -14.84 -5.16
N LEU A 119 12.74 -14.55 -6.37
CA LEU A 119 13.28 -13.22 -6.73
C LEU A 119 12.30 -12.08 -6.47
N CYS A 120 11.01 -12.29 -6.74
CA CYS A 120 9.98 -11.29 -6.48
C CYS A 120 9.80 -10.99 -4.98
N VAL A 121 10.09 -11.95 -4.11
CA VAL A 121 10.08 -11.75 -2.65
C VAL A 121 11.26 -10.88 -2.24
N GLU A 122 12.47 -11.19 -2.73
CA GLU A 122 13.70 -10.48 -2.39
C GLU A 122 13.69 -9.01 -2.83
N VAL A 123 13.13 -8.72 -4.01
CA VAL A 123 13.10 -7.34 -4.55
C VAL A 123 11.92 -6.50 -4.04
N CYS A 124 10.99 -7.08 -3.29
CA CYS A 124 9.82 -6.35 -2.82
C CYS A 124 10.13 -5.49 -1.60
N PRO A 125 10.21 -4.14 -1.71
CA PRO A 125 10.52 -3.28 -0.58
C PRO A 125 9.40 -3.19 0.45
N TYR A 126 8.21 -3.70 0.09
CA TYR A 126 7.00 -3.67 0.94
C TYR A 126 6.68 -5.03 1.58
N GLU A 127 7.54 -6.04 1.38
CA GLU A 127 7.32 -7.41 1.88
C GLU A 127 5.92 -7.95 1.51
N ALA A 128 5.42 -7.55 0.34
CA ALA A 128 4.07 -7.85 -0.10
C ALA A 128 3.94 -9.22 -0.77
N ILE A 129 5.02 -9.98 -0.94
CA ILE A 129 5.00 -11.24 -1.66
C ILE A 129 5.56 -12.35 -0.79
N THR A 130 4.85 -13.47 -0.77
CA THR A 130 5.25 -14.70 -0.07
C THR A 130 5.22 -15.89 -1.02
N ILE A 131 5.97 -16.95 -0.70
CA ILE A 131 5.88 -18.23 -1.40
C ILE A 131 4.98 -19.15 -0.59
N GLU A 132 3.89 -19.61 -1.22
CA GLU A 132 2.92 -20.49 -0.60
C GLU A 132 2.73 -21.75 -1.46
N THR A 133 2.46 -22.88 -0.81
CA THR A 133 2.06 -24.11 -1.52
C THR A 133 0.58 -24.05 -1.84
N ARG A 134 0.24 -24.09 -3.12
CA ARG A 134 -1.15 -24.10 -3.60
C ARG A 134 -1.41 -25.31 -4.48
N LYS A 135 -2.62 -25.85 -4.40
CA LYS A 135 -3.10 -26.91 -5.30
C LYS A 135 -3.66 -26.26 -6.57
N LEU A 136 -2.97 -26.44 -7.66
CA LEU A 136 -3.36 -25.87 -8.95
C LEU A 136 -3.91 -26.94 -9.90
N PRO A 137 -4.88 -26.58 -10.77
CA PRO A 137 -5.30 -27.45 -11.86
C PRO A 137 -4.10 -27.80 -12.74
N TYR A 138 -3.97 -29.08 -13.14
CA TYR A 138 -2.92 -29.62 -14.01
C TYR A 138 -1.48 -29.61 -13.48
N ARG A 139 -1.17 -28.83 -12.41
CA ARG A 139 0.18 -28.78 -11.82
C ARG A 139 0.30 -29.45 -10.45
N GLY A 140 -0.84 -29.86 -9.86
CA GLY A 140 -0.85 -30.45 -8.52
C GLY A 140 -0.53 -29.46 -7.40
N SER A 141 0.10 -29.94 -6.33
CA SER A 141 0.47 -29.11 -5.16
C SER A 141 1.89 -28.60 -5.35
N ILE A 142 2.03 -27.32 -5.65
CA ILE A 142 3.32 -26.66 -5.93
C ILE A 142 3.45 -25.35 -5.16
N ALA A 143 4.70 -24.95 -4.92
CA ALA A 143 5.01 -23.62 -4.40
C ALA A 143 4.81 -22.57 -5.50
N VAL A 144 4.18 -21.44 -5.16
CA VAL A 144 3.96 -20.31 -6.05
C VAL A 144 4.05 -18.99 -5.27
N ALA A 145 4.40 -17.92 -5.95
CA ALA A 145 4.34 -16.60 -5.36
C ALA A 145 2.89 -16.13 -5.16
N VAL A 146 2.62 -15.50 -4.02
CA VAL A 146 1.32 -14.92 -3.68
C VAL A 146 1.52 -13.48 -3.26
N VAL A 147 0.75 -12.58 -3.84
CA VAL A 147 0.80 -11.15 -3.53
C VAL A 147 -0.24 -10.82 -2.48
N ASN A 148 0.19 -10.19 -1.41
CA ASN A 148 -0.70 -9.55 -0.45
C ASN A 148 -1.12 -8.18 -1.00
N ALA A 149 -2.33 -8.10 -1.51
CA ALA A 149 -2.88 -6.88 -2.10
C ALA A 149 -2.86 -5.67 -1.15
N GLY A 150 -2.98 -5.90 0.15
CA GLY A 150 -2.97 -4.84 1.15
C GLY A 150 -1.60 -4.21 1.38
N LEU A 151 -0.51 -4.92 1.06
CA LEU A 151 0.85 -4.40 1.20
C LEU A 151 1.43 -3.95 -0.15
N CYS A 152 0.89 -4.43 -1.27
CA CYS A 152 1.39 -4.12 -2.60
C CYS A 152 1.14 -2.64 -2.94
N MET A 153 2.20 -1.97 -3.41
CA MET A 153 2.17 -0.58 -3.87
C MET A 153 2.23 -0.45 -5.40
N ALA A 154 2.06 -1.55 -6.12
CA ALA A 154 2.09 -1.59 -7.60
C ALA A 154 3.36 -0.97 -8.23
N CYS A 155 4.50 -1.03 -7.54
CA CYS A 155 5.75 -0.38 -7.98
C CYS A 155 6.44 -1.05 -9.18
N GLY A 156 6.02 -2.25 -9.59
CA GLY A 156 6.56 -2.95 -10.75
C GLY A 156 7.85 -3.75 -10.54
N ALA A 157 8.58 -3.54 -9.45
CA ALA A 157 9.88 -4.19 -9.22
C ALA A 157 9.84 -5.73 -9.35
N CYS A 158 8.77 -6.35 -8.86
CA CYS A 158 8.59 -7.80 -8.94
C CYS A 158 8.36 -8.30 -10.38
N GLY A 159 7.67 -7.52 -11.21
CA GLY A 159 7.47 -7.82 -12.63
C GLY A 159 8.80 -7.78 -13.40
N ALA A 160 9.59 -6.70 -13.19
CA ALA A 160 10.91 -6.55 -13.81
C ALA A 160 11.90 -7.65 -13.40
N ALA A 161 11.82 -8.15 -12.17
CA ALA A 161 12.68 -9.22 -11.67
C ALA A 161 12.21 -10.64 -12.06
N CYS A 162 10.99 -10.79 -12.57
CA CYS A 162 10.40 -12.09 -12.83
C CYS A 162 10.99 -12.75 -14.10
N ARG A 163 11.84 -13.77 -13.92
CA ARG A 163 12.47 -14.48 -15.05
C ARG A 163 11.50 -15.32 -15.88
N SER A 164 10.38 -15.77 -15.29
CA SER A 164 9.35 -16.52 -16.00
C SER A 164 8.24 -15.64 -16.57
N ASN A 165 8.37 -14.31 -16.44
CA ASN A 165 7.35 -13.34 -16.85
C ASN A 165 5.94 -13.65 -16.32
N SER A 166 5.88 -14.23 -15.11
CA SER A 166 4.63 -14.69 -14.48
C SER A 166 3.96 -13.59 -13.65
N ILE A 167 4.55 -12.40 -13.56
CA ILE A 167 4.00 -11.29 -12.75
C ILE A 167 3.70 -10.14 -13.68
N SER A 168 2.44 -9.71 -13.67
CA SER A 168 1.96 -8.53 -14.39
C SER A 168 1.39 -7.51 -13.43
N ILE A 169 1.42 -6.26 -13.85
CA ILE A 169 0.62 -5.18 -13.26
C ILE A 169 -0.56 -4.94 -14.20
N PRO A 170 -1.75 -4.59 -13.69
CA PRO A 170 -2.92 -4.32 -14.52
C PRO A 170 -2.63 -3.38 -15.68
N ALA A 171 -3.40 -3.49 -16.75
CA ALA A 171 -3.16 -2.85 -18.04
C ALA A 171 -2.93 -1.33 -18.01
N ASP A 172 -3.44 -0.62 -16.99
CA ASP A 172 -3.23 0.81 -16.80
C ASP A 172 -1.75 1.18 -16.56
N TYR A 173 -0.92 0.19 -16.20
CA TYR A 173 0.51 0.31 -15.97
C TYR A 173 1.33 -0.50 -17.00
N SER A 174 0.73 -0.87 -18.12
CA SER A 174 1.48 -1.48 -19.22
C SER A 174 2.53 -0.49 -19.75
N ASP A 175 3.64 -1.02 -20.27
CA ASP A 175 4.70 -0.19 -20.84
C ASP A 175 4.16 0.73 -21.94
N GLU A 176 3.19 0.25 -22.71
CA GLU A 176 2.53 1.02 -23.77
C GLU A 176 1.78 2.23 -23.20
N ASN A 177 0.95 2.02 -22.17
CA ASN A 177 0.20 3.11 -21.51
C ASN A 177 1.13 4.08 -20.78
N VAL A 178 2.20 3.59 -20.16
CA VAL A 178 3.20 4.44 -19.50
C VAL A 178 3.91 5.32 -20.53
N VAL A 179 4.35 4.75 -21.64
CA VAL A 179 4.99 5.48 -22.74
C VAL A 179 4.04 6.51 -23.34
N GLU A 180 2.79 6.15 -23.59
CA GLU A 180 1.77 7.06 -24.11
C GLU A 180 1.48 8.21 -23.15
N ASN A 181 1.34 7.94 -21.86
CA ASN A 181 1.14 8.97 -20.85
C ASN A 181 2.34 9.93 -20.74
N ILE A 182 3.58 9.41 -20.80
CA ILE A 182 4.79 10.23 -20.81
C ILE A 182 4.84 11.07 -22.09
N TRP A 183 4.49 10.48 -23.25
CA TRP A 183 4.48 11.19 -24.52
C TRP A 183 3.46 12.32 -24.54
N ASN A 184 2.26 12.08 -24.04
CA ASN A 184 1.21 13.09 -23.92
C ASN A 184 1.61 14.21 -22.95
N TRP A 185 2.35 13.89 -21.88
CA TRP A 185 2.87 14.88 -20.96
C TRP A 185 3.98 15.75 -21.57
N LEU A 186 4.85 15.14 -22.40
CA LEU A 186 5.93 15.84 -23.09
C LEU A 186 5.43 16.70 -24.26
N ASN A 187 4.32 16.31 -24.88
CA ASN A 187 3.72 16.97 -26.05
C ASN A 187 2.29 17.44 -25.76
N PRO A 188 2.07 18.40 -24.85
CA PRO A 188 0.73 18.84 -24.46
C PRO A 188 -0.04 19.50 -25.61
N GLU A 189 0.64 19.97 -26.67
CA GLU A 189 0.02 20.59 -27.86
C GLU A 189 -0.59 19.55 -28.82
N GLY A 190 -0.23 18.27 -28.73
CA GLY A 190 -0.82 17.18 -29.53
C GLY A 190 -2.20 16.72 -29.04
N ALA A 191 -2.62 17.12 -27.86
CA ALA A 191 -3.93 16.77 -27.27
C ALA A 191 -5.07 17.71 -27.73
N LEU A 192 -4.81 18.64 -28.61
CA LEU A 192 -5.77 19.64 -29.10
C LEU A 192 -6.23 19.41 -30.57
N ASN A 193 -6.01 18.22 -31.14
CA ASN A 193 -6.55 17.83 -32.44
C ASN A 193 -7.48 16.64 -32.37
#